data_d2b5ae0ae14ea80d7453fb86b6a7dc4e
#
_entry.id   d2b5ae0ae14ea80d7453fb86b6a7dc4e
#
_cell.length_a   1.000
_cell.length_b   1.000
_cell.length_c   1.000
_cell.angle_alpha   90.00
_cell.angle_beta   90.00
_cell.angle_gamma   90.00
#
_symmetry.space_group_name_H-M   'P 1'
#
loop_
_entity.id
_entity.type
_entity.pdbx_description
1 polymer ?
#
loop_
_entity_poly.entity_id
_entity_poly.type
_entity_poly.pdbx_seq_one_letter_code
_entity_poly.pdbx_strand_id
1 'polypeptide(L)'
;IHKVFGGKLNLIICGGAALSVQTEEFFENIGMNVINGYGLTETSPLLTANKINDKKIGSAGKVIGGVELKLSKQKEVLARGKNITPGYYKNPSATKKLIQNNWLHTGDIGEFDEDGFLFIRGRVKNMILKQNGMNVYPEDIEKILDKEQLIKESCVIGLNKGTDVIITAALLLSKKASNKEIQKVIDKTNKKLEFHQKIQEFIVWKKKDFPRSFSFKVKKVDVQKTIESKT
;
A
#
# COMPACT_ATOMS: atom_id res chain seq x y z
N ILE A 1 -10.42 7.54 -26.52
CA ILE A 1 -10.49 6.91 -25.18
C ILE A 1 -11.91 6.96 -24.67
N HIS A 2 -12.60 8.12 -24.59
CA HIS A 2 -13.99 8.22 -24.08
C HIS A 2 -14.97 7.25 -24.76
N LYS A 3 -14.88 7.06 -26.08
CA LYS A 3 -15.74 6.10 -26.85
C LYS A 3 -15.57 4.65 -26.37
N VAL A 4 -14.36 4.25 -25.91
CA VAL A 4 -14.09 2.91 -25.37
C VAL A 4 -14.90 2.68 -24.09
N PHE A 5 -15.17 3.73 -23.32
CA PHE A 5 -15.99 3.71 -22.11
C PHE A 5 -17.44 4.12 -22.37
N GLY A 6 -17.95 3.95 -23.60
CA GLY A 6 -19.34 4.27 -23.98
C GLY A 6 -19.61 5.76 -24.20
N GLY A 7 -18.59 6.63 -24.16
CA GLY A 7 -18.66 8.06 -24.48
C GLY A 7 -19.34 8.97 -23.44
N LYS A 8 -19.90 8.42 -22.38
CA LYS A 8 -20.65 9.17 -21.34
C LYS A 8 -20.09 8.99 -19.92
N LEU A 9 -19.04 8.18 -19.73
CA LEU A 9 -18.41 8.00 -18.44
C LEU A 9 -17.66 9.29 -18.05
N ASN A 10 -18.03 9.88 -16.92
CA ASN A 10 -17.42 11.10 -16.38
C ASN A 10 -16.97 10.96 -14.94
N LEU A 11 -17.28 9.85 -14.27
CA LEU A 11 -16.94 9.59 -12.87
C LEU A 11 -16.50 8.12 -12.71
N ILE A 12 -15.36 7.94 -12.05
CA ILE A 12 -14.79 6.65 -11.66
C ILE A 12 -14.63 6.67 -10.14
N ILE A 13 -15.20 5.68 -9.46
CA ILE A 13 -15.04 5.51 -8.01
C ILE A 13 -14.13 4.31 -7.78
N CYS A 14 -13.02 4.53 -7.09
CA CYS A 14 -12.02 3.54 -6.77
C CYS A 14 -11.94 3.28 -5.27
N GLY A 15 -11.86 2.01 -4.89
CA GLY A 15 -11.71 1.59 -3.49
C GLY A 15 -11.21 0.16 -3.38
N GLY A 16 -10.89 -0.28 -2.15
CA GLY A 16 -10.43 -1.64 -1.87
C GLY A 16 -8.95 -1.92 -2.17
N ALA A 17 -8.31 -1.12 -3.02
CA ALA A 17 -6.86 -1.16 -3.29
C ALA A 17 -6.32 0.24 -3.54
N ALA A 18 -5.02 0.44 -3.32
CA ALA A 18 -4.37 1.69 -3.66
C ALA A 18 -4.38 1.89 -5.19
N LEU A 19 -4.85 3.05 -5.63
CA LEU A 19 -4.72 3.49 -7.02
C LEU A 19 -3.37 4.19 -7.19
N SER A 20 -2.66 3.91 -8.29
CA SER A 20 -1.41 4.62 -8.56
C SER A 20 -1.69 6.09 -8.93
N VAL A 21 -0.83 6.98 -8.47
CA VAL A 21 -0.90 8.41 -8.78
C VAL A 21 -0.93 8.64 -10.30
N GLN A 22 -0.08 7.91 -11.05
CA GLN A 22 -0.03 8.03 -12.51
C GLN A 22 -1.35 7.63 -13.19
N THR A 23 -2.02 6.59 -12.66
CA THR A 23 -3.32 6.15 -13.20
C THR A 23 -4.40 7.18 -12.88
N GLU A 24 -4.40 7.71 -11.66
CA GLU A 24 -5.33 8.77 -11.25
C GLU A 24 -5.15 10.03 -12.11
N GLU A 25 -3.92 10.53 -12.23
CA GLU A 25 -3.55 11.67 -13.09
C GLU A 25 -3.93 11.45 -14.56
N PHE A 26 -3.72 10.25 -15.08
CA PHE A 26 -4.07 9.92 -16.47
C PHE A 26 -5.58 10.11 -16.71
N PHE A 27 -6.44 9.55 -15.86
CA PHE A 27 -7.88 9.68 -16.03
C PHE A 27 -8.36 11.11 -15.81
N GLU A 28 -7.83 11.82 -14.85
CA GLU A 28 -8.13 13.25 -14.61
C GLU A 28 -7.73 14.11 -15.82
N ASN A 29 -6.55 13.88 -16.40
CA ASN A 29 -6.04 14.65 -17.55
C ASN A 29 -6.89 14.42 -18.83
N ILE A 30 -7.59 13.32 -18.93
CA ILE A 30 -8.53 13.09 -20.04
C ILE A 30 -9.98 13.48 -19.71
N GLY A 31 -10.19 14.17 -18.58
CA GLY A 31 -11.49 14.73 -18.18
C GLY A 31 -12.45 13.71 -17.55
N MET A 32 -11.93 12.61 -16.99
CA MET A 32 -12.69 11.65 -16.19
C MET A 32 -12.39 11.87 -14.72
N ASN A 33 -13.39 12.29 -13.92
CA ASN A 33 -13.20 12.47 -12.48
C ASN A 33 -12.94 11.13 -11.81
N VAL A 34 -11.87 11.08 -11.00
CA VAL A 34 -11.57 9.91 -10.17
C VAL A 34 -11.80 10.25 -8.70
N ILE A 35 -12.57 9.43 -8.02
CA ILE A 35 -12.80 9.52 -6.58
C ILE A 35 -12.21 8.28 -5.92
N ASN A 36 -11.17 8.49 -5.12
CA ASN A 36 -10.63 7.47 -4.23
C ASN A 36 -11.38 7.48 -2.91
N GLY A 37 -11.74 6.28 -2.43
CA GLY A 37 -12.26 6.05 -1.10
C GLY A 37 -11.46 4.97 -0.38
N TYR A 38 -11.33 5.12 0.94
CA TYR A 38 -10.65 4.17 1.79
C TYR A 38 -11.56 3.65 2.89
N GLY A 39 -11.41 2.37 3.14
CA GLY A 39 -12.04 1.67 4.24
C GLY A 39 -11.89 0.16 4.10
N LEU A 40 -12.57 -0.56 4.96
CA LEU A 40 -12.48 -2.00 5.11
C LEU A 40 -13.89 -2.60 5.08
N THR A 41 -14.00 -3.90 4.90
CA THR A 41 -15.28 -4.63 5.09
C THR A 41 -15.84 -4.35 6.48
N GLU A 42 -14.97 -4.30 7.47
CA GLU A 42 -15.29 -4.01 8.87
C GLU A 42 -15.77 -2.59 9.13
N THR A 43 -15.73 -1.71 8.13
CA THR A 43 -16.17 -0.30 8.23
C THR A 43 -17.33 0.05 7.29
N SER A 44 -18.01 -0.93 6.69
CA SER A 44 -19.27 -0.90 5.92
C SER A 44 -19.37 0.12 4.77
N PRO A 45 -18.49 0.22 3.82
CA PRO A 45 -17.08 -0.13 3.78
C PRO A 45 -16.17 1.09 3.94
N LEU A 46 -16.72 2.32 4.13
CA LEU A 46 -16.03 3.59 3.89
C LEU A 46 -15.64 4.32 5.18
N LEU A 47 -14.44 4.85 5.22
CA LEU A 47 -13.92 5.73 6.27
C LEU A 47 -13.60 7.13 5.74
N THR A 48 -12.98 7.20 4.55
CA THR A 48 -12.64 8.46 3.90
C THR A 48 -12.96 8.39 2.41
N ALA A 49 -13.23 9.54 1.79
CA ALA A 49 -13.40 9.67 0.35
C ALA A 49 -12.94 11.04 -0.14
N ASN A 50 -12.42 11.10 -1.36
CA ASN A 50 -12.33 12.32 -2.12
C ASN A 50 -13.73 12.74 -2.60
N LYS A 51 -13.91 14.03 -2.87
CA LYS A 51 -15.11 14.59 -3.52
C LYS A 51 -14.70 15.19 -4.87
N ILE A 52 -15.63 15.34 -5.81
CA ILE A 52 -15.33 15.90 -7.13
C ILE A 52 -14.62 17.26 -7.02
N ASN A 53 -15.11 18.14 -6.15
CA ASN A 53 -14.60 19.50 -5.98
C ASN A 53 -13.67 19.68 -4.77
N ASP A 54 -13.34 18.60 -4.05
CA ASP A 54 -12.46 18.61 -2.88
C ASP A 54 -11.69 17.28 -2.85
N LYS A 55 -10.67 17.18 -3.69
CA LYS A 55 -9.85 15.99 -3.86
C LYS A 55 -8.37 16.33 -3.93
N LYS A 56 -7.55 15.38 -3.54
CA LYS A 56 -6.09 15.48 -3.64
C LYS A 56 -5.55 14.17 -4.21
N ILE A 57 -4.88 14.26 -5.35
CA ILE A 57 -4.33 13.10 -6.06
C ILE A 57 -3.40 12.30 -5.13
N GLY A 58 -3.55 10.98 -5.14
CA GLY A 58 -2.79 10.07 -4.29
C GLY A 58 -3.29 9.97 -2.85
N SER A 59 -4.29 10.78 -2.46
CA SER A 59 -4.91 10.68 -1.14
C SER A 59 -6.06 9.66 -1.13
N ALA A 60 -6.41 9.19 0.05
CA ALA A 60 -7.61 8.42 0.32
C ALA A 60 -8.85 9.31 0.62
N GLY A 61 -8.70 10.63 0.49
CA GLY A 61 -9.74 11.62 0.76
C GLY A 61 -9.84 12.04 2.23
N LYS A 62 -10.90 12.79 2.54
CA LYS A 62 -11.22 13.26 3.89
C LYS A 62 -12.20 12.33 4.60
N VAL A 63 -12.24 12.41 5.93
CA VAL A 63 -13.14 11.62 6.77
C VAL A 63 -14.59 11.88 6.39
N ILE A 64 -15.38 10.83 6.23
CA ILE A 64 -16.82 10.96 5.94
C ILE A 64 -17.63 11.30 7.19
N GLY A 65 -18.83 11.87 7.00
CA GLY A 65 -19.73 12.22 8.11
C GLY A 65 -20.09 11.02 8.98
N GLY A 66 -20.09 11.21 10.31
CA GLY A 66 -20.42 10.18 11.29
C GLY A 66 -19.29 9.18 11.60
N VAL A 67 -18.10 9.42 11.07
CA VAL A 67 -16.88 8.65 11.34
C VAL A 67 -15.87 9.54 12.04
N GLU A 68 -15.17 8.98 13.00
CA GLU A 68 -14.00 9.58 13.64
C GLU A 68 -12.78 8.77 13.29
N LEU A 69 -11.70 9.45 12.88
CA LEU A 69 -10.39 8.85 12.65
C LEU A 69 -9.35 9.53 13.54
N LYS A 70 -8.38 8.76 13.98
CA LYS A 70 -7.13 9.25 14.58
C LYS A 70 -5.97 8.34 14.21
N LEU A 71 -4.77 8.82 14.43
CA LEU A 71 -3.55 8.01 14.30
C LEU A 71 -3.06 7.57 15.68
N SER A 72 -2.64 6.33 15.78
CA SER A 72 -1.89 5.83 16.94
C SER A 72 -0.48 6.46 17.00
N LYS A 73 0.27 6.19 18.08
CA LYS A 73 1.69 6.59 18.18
C LYS A 73 2.55 5.99 17.04
N GLN A 74 2.16 4.83 16.52
CA GLN A 74 2.82 4.16 15.39
C GLN A 74 2.23 4.54 14.03
N LYS A 75 1.41 5.62 13.98
CA LYS A 75 0.71 6.09 12.78
C LYS A 75 -0.31 5.10 12.20
N GLU A 76 -0.76 4.10 12.97
CA GLU A 76 -1.88 3.27 12.55
C GLU A 76 -3.16 4.09 12.53
N VAL A 77 -3.95 3.95 11.46
CA VAL A 77 -5.28 4.55 11.34
C VAL A 77 -6.25 3.82 12.25
N LEU A 78 -6.82 4.54 13.21
CA LEU A 78 -7.84 4.05 14.13
C LEU A 78 -9.18 4.69 13.78
N ALA A 79 -10.24 3.88 13.74
CA ALA A 79 -11.57 4.33 13.33
C ALA A 79 -12.63 4.10 14.41
N ARG A 80 -13.59 5.02 14.49
CA ARG A 80 -14.79 4.91 15.33
C ARG A 80 -15.99 5.50 14.60
N GLY A 81 -17.16 4.87 14.70
CA GLY A 81 -18.39 5.34 14.06
C GLY A 81 -19.47 4.27 14.03
N LYS A 82 -20.67 4.66 13.62
CA LYS A 82 -21.84 3.74 13.52
C LYS A 82 -21.68 2.72 12.39
N ASN A 83 -20.78 2.95 11.45
CA ASN A 83 -20.44 2.06 10.33
C ASN A 83 -19.43 0.97 10.70
N ILE A 84 -18.90 0.99 11.93
CA ILE A 84 -17.93 -0.01 12.39
C ILE A 84 -18.67 -1.30 12.76
N THR A 85 -18.14 -2.44 12.31
CA THR A 85 -18.67 -3.77 12.69
C THR A 85 -18.69 -3.94 14.21
N PRO A 86 -19.69 -4.64 14.77
CA PRO A 86 -19.66 -5.03 16.18
C PRO A 86 -18.63 -6.13 16.47
N GLY A 87 -18.14 -6.80 15.42
CA GLY A 87 -17.12 -7.86 15.53
C GLY A 87 -17.30 -9.00 14.54
N TYR A 88 -16.46 -10.02 14.68
CA TYR A 88 -16.50 -11.21 13.86
C TYR A 88 -17.43 -12.27 14.46
N TYR A 89 -18.31 -12.85 13.65
CA TYR A 89 -19.23 -13.89 14.04
C TYR A 89 -18.50 -15.09 14.66
N LYS A 90 -18.91 -15.49 15.87
CA LYS A 90 -18.31 -16.60 16.63
C LYS A 90 -16.78 -16.53 16.81
N ASN A 91 -16.18 -15.33 16.70
CA ASN A 91 -14.74 -15.15 16.88
C ASN A 91 -14.42 -13.97 17.80
N PRO A 92 -14.67 -14.09 19.12
CA PRO A 92 -14.41 -13.03 20.08
C PRO A 92 -12.93 -12.68 20.20
N SER A 93 -12.03 -13.63 19.99
CA SER A 93 -10.58 -13.39 20.02
C SER A 93 -10.12 -12.44 18.91
N ALA A 94 -10.58 -12.66 17.67
CA ALA A 94 -10.31 -11.77 16.56
C ALA A 94 -10.98 -10.40 16.76
N THR A 95 -12.22 -10.37 17.27
CA THR A 95 -12.93 -9.14 17.59
C THR A 95 -12.17 -8.28 18.61
N LYS A 96 -11.68 -8.89 19.69
CA LYS A 96 -10.89 -8.18 20.71
C LYS A 96 -9.57 -7.62 20.17
N LYS A 97 -8.97 -8.26 19.18
CA LYS A 97 -7.77 -7.75 18.49
C LYS A 97 -8.12 -6.58 17.56
N LEU A 98 -9.27 -6.65 16.89
CA LEU A 98 -9.73 -5.64 15.94
C LEU A 98 -10.19 -4.37 16.65
N ILE A 99 -10.98 -4.51 17.73
CA ILE A 99 -11.58 -3.38 18.45
C ILE A 99 -10.99 -3.31 19.86
N GLN A 100 -10.26 -2.24 20.12
CA GLN A 100 -9.62 -1.98 21.40
C GLN A 100 -9.98 -0.57 21.87
N ASN A 101 -10.44 -0.44 23.11
CA ASN A 101 -10.83 0.85 23.72
C ASN A 101 -11.83 1.64 22.84
N ASN A 102 -12.81 0.96 22.26
CA ASN A 102 -13.83 1.52 21.33
C ASN A 102 -13.27 2.08 20.01
N TRP A 103 -12.04 1.69 19.63
CA TRP A 103 -11.44 2.02 18.34
C TRP A 103 -11.17 0.77 17.55
N LEU A 104 -11.57 0.77 16.27
CA LEU A 104 -11.18 -0.25 15.32
C LEU A 104 -9.75 0.02 14.87
N HIS A 105 -8.90 -0.99 14.98
CA HIS A 105 -7.53 -1.02 14.48
C HIS A 105 -7.54 -1.49 13.03
N THR A 106 -7.30 -0.57 12.08
CA THR A 106 -7.39 -0.92 10.65
C THR A 106 -6.23 -1.77 10.16
N GLY A 107 -5.11 -1.76 10.88
CA GLY A 107 -3.86 -2.35 10.45
C GLY A 107 -3.19 -1.60 9.30
N ASP A 108 -3.70 -0.43 8.91
CA ASP A 108 -3.12 0.42 7.89
C ASP A 108 -2.41 1.62 8.53
N ILE A 109 -1.24 1.96 8.00
CA ILE A 109 -0.44 3.13 8.41
C ILE A 109 -0.84 4.31 7.53
N GLY A 110 -1.08 5.45 8.14
CA GLY A 110 -1.49 6.65 7.41
C GLY A 110 -0.90 7.93 8.00
N GLU A 111 -1.12 8.99 7.26
CA GLU A 111 -0.84 10.36 7.71
C GLU A 111 -1.91 11.29 7.17
N PHE A 112 -2.23 12.34 7.92
CA PHE A 112 -3.06 13.44 7.46
C PHE A 112 -2.16 14.60 7.04
N ASP A 113 -2.52 15.25 5.93
CA ASP A 113 -1.92 16.53 5.60
C ASP A 113 -2.63 17.70 6.33
N GLU A 114 -2.14 18.92 6.09
CA GLU A 114 -2.68 20.15 6.71
C GLU A 114 -4.13 20.44 6.32
N ASP A 115 -4.58 19.95 5.15
CA ASP A 115 -5.94 20.10 4.64
C ASP A 115 -6.88 19.00 5.13
N GLY A 116 -6.37 18.01 5.89
CA GLY A 116 -7.13 16.90 6.45
C GLY A 116 -7.35 15.73 5.48
N PHE A 117 -6.59 15.65 4.39
CA PHE A 117 -6.58 14.47 3.51
C PHE A 117 -5.75 13.34 4.11
N LEU A 118 -6.29 12.13 4.10
CA LEU A 118 -5.60 10.93 4.54
C LEU A 118 -4.76 10.33 3.40
N PHE A 119 -3.50 10.04 3.68
CA PHE A 119 -2.62 9.27 2.80
C PHE A 119 -2.29 7.93 3.46
N ILE A 120 -2.59 6.81 2.78
CA ILE A 120 -2.21 5.48 3.25
C ILE A 120 -0.77 5.19 2.80
N ARG A 121 0.09 4.88 3.77
CA ARG A 121 1.52 4.63 3.55
C ARG A 121 1.85 3.15 3.43
N GLY A 122 1.12 2.28 4.13
CA GLY A 122 1.36 0.84 4.12
C GLY A 122 0.53 0.11 5.15
N ARG A 123 0.97 -1.09 5.51
CA ARG A 123 0.31 -1.91 6.54
C ARG A 123 1.23 -2.19 7.72
N VAL A 124 0.68 -2.15 8.92
CA VAL A 124 1.40 -2.48 10.17
C VAL A 124 2.12 -3.83 10.05
N LYS A 125 1.43 -4.85 9.54
CA LYS A 125 1.99 -6.20 9.39
C LYS A 125 3.11 -6.35 8.35
N ASN A 126 3.23 -5.38 7.44
CA ASN A 126 4.24 -5.39 6.38
C ASN A 126 5.45 -4.53 6.75
N MET A 127 5.30 -3.69 7.77
CA MET A 127 6.37 -2.81 8.24
C MET A 127 7.60 -3.62 8.63
N ILE A 128 8.75 -3.21 8.14
CA ILE A 128 10.04 -3.79 8.48
C ILE A 128 10.64 -2.96 9.62
N LEU A 129 10.79 -3.59 10.77
CA LEU A 129 11.47 -2.95 11.92
C LEU A 129 12.96 -3.26 11.82
N LYS A 130 13.77 -2.20 11.64
CA LYS A 130 15.23 -2.30 11.66
C LYS A 130 15.74 -2.37 13.10
N GLN A 131 16.93 -2.94 13.32
CA GLN A 131 17.54 -3.04 14.67
C GLN A 131 17.72 -1.70 15.39
N ASN A 132 17.95 -0.64 14.63
CA ASN A 132 18.07 0.72 15.19
C ASN A 132 16.71 1.33 15.58
N GLY A 133 15.61 0.54 15.57
CA GLY A 133 14.26 0.98 15.90
C GLY A 133 13.54 1.75 14.79
N MET A 134 14.16 1.95 13.63
CA MET A 134 13.54 2.67 12.51
C MET A 134 12.56 1.77 11.76
N ASN A 135 11.40 2.32 11.43
CA ASN A 135 10.37 1.66 10.66
C ASN A 135 10.59 1.91 9.16
N VAL A 136 10.56 0.84 8.38
CA VAL A 136 10.58 0.92 6.91
C VAL A 136 9.25 0.40 6.38
N TYR A 137 8.63 1.19 5.53
CA TYR A 137 7.39 0.84 4.85
C TYR A 137 7.70 0.35 3.44
N PRO A 138 7.60 -0.96 3.17
CA PRO A 138 7.93 -1.54 1.87
C PRO A 138 7.22 -0.87 0.71
N GLU A 139 5.96 -0.47 0.92
CA GLU A 139 5.13 0.15 -0.08
C GLU A 139 5.69 1.49 -0.61
N ASP A 140 6.42 2.24 0.21
CA ASP A 140 7.06 3.49 -0.22
C ASP A 140 8.24 3.21 -1.16
N ILE A 141 8.99 2.13 -0.91
CA ILE A 141 10.09 1.69 -1.77
C ILE A 141 9.54 1.15 -3.09
N GLU A 142 8.49 0.30 -3.02
CA GLU A 142 7.82 -0.28 -4.18
C GLU A 142 7.28 0.80 -5.12
N LYS A 143 6.66 1.86 -4.60
CA LYS A 143 6.20 3.01 -5.40
C LYS A 143 7.30 3.68 -6.23
N ILE A 144 8.55 3.64 -5.78
CA ILE A 144 9.69 4.21 -6.50
C ILE A 144 10.21 3.21 -7.53
N LEU A 145 10.33 1.93 -7.15
CA LEU A 145 10.78 0.86 -8.04
C LEU A 145 9.85 0.65 -9.22
N ASP A 146 8.53 0.64 -8.98
CA ASP A 146 7.53 0.36 -10.00
C ASP A 146 7.39 1.49 -11.06
N LYS A 147 8.04 2.64 -10.83
CA LYS A 147 8.19 3.71 -11.86
C LYS A 147 9.30 3.42 -12.87
N GLU A 148 10.20 2.50 -12.60
CA GLU A 148 11.31 2.20 -13.48
C GLU A 148 10.87 1.23 -14.59
N GLN A 149 11.13 1.59 -15.86
CA GLN A 149 10.64 0.84 -17.04
C GLN A 149 11.05 -0.65 -17.07
N LEU A 150 12.15 -0.98 -16.42
CA LEU A 150 12.66 -2.36 -16.31
C LEU A 150 11.83 -3.20 -15.36
N ILE A 151 11.17 -2.58 -14.39
CA ILE A 151 10.39 -3.23 -13.34
C ILE A 151 8.94 -3.28 -13.78
N LYS A 152 8.38 -4.49 -13.85
CA LYS A 152 6.94 -4.68 -14.06
C LYS A 152 6.16 -4.53 -12.76
N GLU A 153 6.71 -5.08 -11.69
CA GLU A 153 6.16 -5.02 -10.32
C GLU A 153 7.25 -5.41 -9.33
N SER A 154 7.24 -4.81 -8.16
CA SER A 154 8.16 -5.14 -7.08
C SER A 154 7.44 -5.58 -5.82
N CYS A 155 8.12 -6.38 -5.01
CA CYS A 155 7.67 -6.76 -3.66
C CYS A 155 8.86 -6.64 -2.72
N VAL A 156 8.82 -5.64 -1.84
CA VAL A 156 9.89 -5.39 -0.87
C VAL A 156 9.55 -6.08 0.45
N ILE A 157 10.52 -6.79 1.00
CA ILE A 157 10.42 -7.57 2.24
C ILE A 157 11.66 -7.38 3.10
N GLY A 158 11.52 -7.63 4.40
CA GLY A 158 12.66 -7.76 5.32
C GLY A 158 13.05 -9.22 5.47
N LEU A 159 14.31 -9.55 5.19
CA LEU A 159 14.87 -10.88 5.46
C LEU A 159 15.81 -10.82 6.66
N ASN A 160 15.61 -11.73 7.62
CA ASN A 160 16.53 -11.85 8.76
C ASN A 160 17.84 -12.51 8.29
N LYS A 161 18.95 -11.81 8.45
CA LYS A 161 20.30 -12.33 8.20
C LYS A 161 21.18 -12.13 9.42
N GLY A 162 21.40 -13.19 10.17
CA GLY A 162 22.06 -13.09 11.48
C GLY A 162 21.29 -12.19 12.43
N THR A 163 21.94 -11.11 12.85
CA THR A 163 21.34 -10.14 13.77
C THR A 163 20.63 -8.97 13.05
N ASP A 164 20.78 -8.78 11.73
CA ASP A 164 20.16 -7.66 11.01
C ASP A 164 18.97 -8.08 10.15
N VAL A 165 18.09 -7.11 9.84
CA VAL A 165 17.00 -7.24 8.88
C VAL A 165 17.41 -6.57 7.58
N ILE A 166 17.59 -7.36 6.53
CA ILE A 166 18.02 -6.91 5.20
C ILE A 166 16.80 -6.55 4.35
N ILE A 167 16.77 -5.33 3.83
CA ILE A 167 15.74 -4.90 2.88
C ILE A 167 16.02 -5.51 1.53
N THR A 168 15.16 -6.44 1.13
CA THR A 168 15.29 -7.22 -0.10
C THR A 168 14.14 -6.91 -1.05
N ALA A 169 14.46 -6.58 -2.30
CA ALA A 169 13.47 -6.37 -3.36
C ALA A 169 13.32 -7.63 -4.23
N ALA A 170 12.17 -8.28 -4.19
CA ALA A 170 11.78 -9.26 -5.20
C ALA A 170 11.23 -8.53 -6.42
N LEU A 171 11.74 -8.82 -7.61
CA LEU A 171 11.48 -8.06 -8.83
C LEU A 171 10.86 -8.92 -9.92
N LEU A 172 9.69 -8.57 -10.41
CA LEU A 172 9.16 -8.99 -11.69
C LEU A 172 9.65 -7.99 -12.74
N LEU A 173 10.34 -8.48 -13.75
CA LEU A 173 10.91 -7.65 -14.80
C LEU A 173 9.96 -7.55 -16.01
N SER A 174 9.91 -6.38 -16.63
CA SER A 174 9.17 -6.14 -17.88
C SER A 174 9.81 -6.85 -19.08
N LYS A 175 11.14 -7.05 -19.03
CA LYS A 175 11.95 -7.74 -20.03
C LYS A 175 13.17 -8.39 -19.38
N LYS A 176 13.81 -9.32 -20.07
CA LYS A 176 15.07 -9.91 -19.60
C LYS A 176 16.13 -8.82 -19.43
N ALA A 177 16.86 -8.87 -18.33
CA ALA A 177 17.95 -7.95 -18.02
C ALA A 177 19.06 -8.66 -17.27
N SER A 178 20.27 -8.14 -17.39
CA SER A 178 21.43 -8.58 -16.64
C SER A 178 21.40 -8.06 -15.19
N ASN A 179 22.10 -8.73 -14.29
CA ASN A 179 22.23 -8.24 -12.91
C ASN A 179 22.82 -6.83 -12.84
N LYS A 180 23.72 -6.47 -13.78
CA LYS A 180 24.32 -5.12 -13.85
C LYS A 180 23.28 -4.04 -14.19
N GLU A 181 22.33 -4.33 -15.08
CA GLU A 181 21.23 -3.40 -15.41
C GLU A 181 20.26 -3.25 -14.24
N ILE A 182 19.93 -4.35 -13.57
CA ILE A 182 19.06 -4.32 -12.38
C ILE A 182 19.74 -3.53 -11.25
N GLN A 183 21.04 -3.77 -11.01
CA GLN A 183 21.79 -3.04 -9.99
C GLN A 183 21.77 -1.53 -10.24
N LYS A 184 21.90 -1.07 -11.48
CA LYS A 184 21.76 0.37 -11.81
C LYS A 184 20.38 0.94 -11.42
N VAL A 185 19.31 0.15 -11.59
CA VAL A 185 17.96 0.56 -11.18
C VAL A 185 17.87 0.65 -9.65
N ILE A 186 18.42 -0.34 -8.93
CA ILE A 186 18.50 -0.34 -7.47
C ILE A 186 19.29 0.87 -6.97
N ASP A 187 20.46 1.14 -7.55
CA ASP A 187 21.32 2.27 -7.15
C ASP A 187 20.61 3.61 -7.38
N LYS A 188 19.91 3.76 -8.51
CA LYS A 188 19.10 4.94 -8.82
C LYS A 188 17.94 5.11 -7.83
N THR A 189 17.28 4.02 -7.47
CA THR A 189 16.21 4.00 -6.47
C THR A 189 16.75 4.38 -5.09
N ASN A 190 17.87 3.79 -4.68
CA ASN A 190 18.51 4.03 -3.39
C ASN A 190 18.98 5.49 -3.20
N LYS A 191 19.23 6.23 -4.28
CA LYS A 191 19.53 7.68 -4.21
C LYS A 191 18.31 8.54 -3.79
N LYS A 192 17.09 8.01 -3.93
CA LYS A 192 15.83 8.67 -3.58
C LYS A 192 15.29 8.24 -2.21
N LEU A 193 15.95 7.28 -1.57
CA LEU A 193 15.55 6.67 -0.31
C LEU A 193 16.42 7.16 0.84
N GLU A 194 15.83 7.27 2.01
CA GLU A 194 16.55 7.51 3.25
C GLU A 194 17.51 6.34 3.54
N PHE A 195 18.57 6.62 4.31
CA PHE A 195 19.61 5.64 4.57
C PHE A 195 19.07 4.29 5.09
N HIS A 196 18.11 4.32 6.01
CA HIS A 196 17.53 3.12 6.62
C HIS A 196 16.58 2.37 5.69
N GLN A 197 16.09 2.99 4.61
CA GLN A 197 15.18 2.41 3.62
C GLN A 197 15.90 1.77 2.42
N LYS A 198 17.22 1.94 2.30
CA LYS A 198 17.97 1.48 1.14
C LYS A 198 17.84 -0.03 0.94
N ILE A 199 17.55 -0.41 -0.29
CA ILE A 199 17.52 -1.79 -0.75
C ILE A 199 18.96 -2.32 -0.69
N GLN A 200 19.16 -3.40 0.05
CA GLN A 200 20.46 -4.02 0.27
C GLN A 200 20.66 -5.22 -0.66
N GLU A 201 19.55 -5.89 -1.04
CA GLU A 201 19.57 -7.03 -1.94
C GLU A 201 18.39 -7.00 -2.91
N PHE A 202 18.56 -7.68 -4.04
CA PHE A 202 17.43 -7.94 -4.94
C PHE A 202 17.43 -9.39 -5.44
N ILE A 203 16.25 -9.87 -5.78
CA ILE A 203 16.01 -11.20 -6.32
C ILE A 203 15.08 -11.07 -7.52
N VAL A 204 15.49 -11.60 -8.67
CA VAL A 204 14.58 -11.70 -9.83
C VAL A 204 13.59 -12.84 -9.59
N TRP A 205 12.31 -12.49 -9.57
CA TRP A 205 11.23 -13.44 -9.37
C TRP A 205 11.04 -14.29 -10.64
N LYS A 206 11.26 -15.60 -10.52
CA LYS A 206 11.31 -16.51 -11.67
C LYS A 206 9.92 -16.97 -12.16
N LYS A 207 8.87 -16.78 -11.38
CA LYS A 207 7.51 -17.16 -11.77
C LYS A 207 6.85 -16.01 -12.54
N LYS A 208 5.79 -16.32 -13.29
CA LYS A 208 5.06 -15.36 -14.15
C LYS A 208 4.41 -14.22 -13.34
N ASP A 209 4.04 -14.48 -12.08
CA ASP A 209 3.41 -13.51 -11.18
C ASP A 209 3.78 -13.80 -9.72
N PHE A 210 3.59 -12.80 -8.85
CA PHE A 210 3.66 -12.98 -7.41
C PHE A 210 2.45 -13.77 -6.89
N PRO A 211 2.57 -14.47 -5.72
CA PRO A 211 1.40 -15.03 -5.05
C PRO A 211 0.44 -13.91 -4.63
N ARG A 212 -0.86 -14.06 -4.97
CA ARG A 212 -1.88 -13.03 -4.73
C ARG A 212 -2.99 -13.52 -3.81
N SER A 213 -3.61 -12.57 -3.14
CA SER A 213 -4.88 -12.80 -2.44
C SER A 213 -6.03 -12.87 -3.46
N PHE A 214 -7.22 -13.24 -2.99
CA PHE A 214 -8.45 -13.20 -3.80
C PHE A 214 -8.76 -11.79 -4.34
N SER A 215 -8.32 -10.74 -3.63
CA SER A 215 -8.42 -9.33 -4.06
C SER A 215 -7.21 -8.85 -4.88
N PHE A 216 -6.47 -9.75 -5.52
CA PHE A 216 -5.30 -9.49 -6.38
C PHE A 216 -4.10 -8.81 -5.71
N LYS A 217 -4.10 -8.66 -4.38
CA LYS A 217 -2.96 -8.08 -3.64
C LYS A 217 -1.84 -9.09 -3.47
N VAL A 218 -0.59 -8.65 -3.63
CA VAL A 218 0.60 -9.50 -3.40
C VAL A 218 0.64 -9.97 -1.95
N LYS A 219 0.80 -11.26 -1.75
CA LYS A 219 0.98 -11.89 -0.44
C LYS A 219 2.47 -11.86 -0.06
N LYS A 220 2.92 -10.76 0.55
CA LYS A 220 4.34 -10.57 0.94
C LYS A 220 4.89 -11.74 1.76
N VAL A 221 4.10 -12.31 2.67
CA VAL A 221 4.49 -13.48 3.49
C VAL A 221 4.81 -14.68 2.61
N ASP A 222 4.04 -14.95 1.56
CA ASP A 222 4.26 -16.09 0.66
C ASP A 222 5.46 -15.84 -0.26
N VAL A 223 5.72 -14.58 -0.63
CA VAL A 223 6.95 -14.17 -1.34
C VAL A 223 8.16 -14.43 -0.46
N GLN A 224 8.12 -13.97 0.79
CA GLN A 224 9.19 -14.15 1.77
C GLN A 224 9.50 -15.63 2.00
N LYS A 225 8.49 -16.45 2.30
CA LYS A 225 8.66 -17.92 2.46
C LYS A 225 9.29 -18.58 1.24
N THR A 226 8.89 -18.15 0.02
CA THR A 226 9.44 -18.70 -1.22
C THR A 226 10.92 -18.34 -1.40
N ILE A 227 11.35 -17.20 -0.91
CA ILE A 227 12.75 -16.76 -0.95
C ILE A 227 13.57 -17.52 0.09
N GLU A 228 13.10 -17.54 1.35
CA GLU A 228 13.76 -18.24 2.46
C GLU A 228 13.93 -19.74 2.21
N SER A 229 13.00 -20.37 1.50
CA SER A 229 13.11 -21.80 1.15
C SER A 229 14.16 -22.13 0.07
N LYS A 230 14.79 -21.11 -0.53
CA LYS A 230 15.80 -21.26 -1.60
C LYS A 230 17.18 -20.78 -1.19
N THR A 231 17.28 -20.19 -0.02
CA THR A 231 18.53 -19.79 0.63
C THR A 231 18.99 -20.84 1.62
#